data_239c2e8e30be77ebce79c744b240a4e2
#
_entry.id   239c2e8e30be77ebce79c744b240a4e2
#
_cell.length_a   1.000
_cell.length_b   1.000
_cell.length_c   1.000
_cell.angle_alpha   90.00
_cell.angle_beta   90.00
_cell.angle_gamma   90.00
#
_symmetry.space_group_name_H-M   'P 1'
#
loop_
_entity.id
_entity.type
_entity.pdbx_description
1 polymer ?
#
loop_
_entity_poly.entity_id
_entity_poly.type
_entity_poly.pdbx_seq_one_letter_code
_entity_poly.pdbx_strand_id
1 'polypeptide(L)'
;MPEKTVYTLTSNGKTKFRELMSEFSAGETRIFLDFNAVIVNMSLLDDTDFKECMNNIKNSICKTKNQIQEQMSRQKEMTLLGQMILEQQYMLLGTLEKWEKI
;
A
#
# COMPACT_ATOMS: atom_id res chain seq x y z
N MET A 1 -0.02 5.10 -33.32
CA MET A 1 0.68 4.39 -32.25
C MET A 1 1.57 5.35 -31.48
N PRO A 2 1.38 5.43 -30.22
CA PRO A 2 2.31 6.22 -29.46
C PRO A 2 3.69 5.60 -29.58
N GLU A 3 4.61 6.36 -30.04
CA GLU A 3 5.97 5.92 -30.09
C GLU A 3 6.48 5.67 -28.69
N LYS A 4 7.25 4.60 -28.53
CA LYS A 4 7.96 4.42 -27.29
C LYS A 4 8.94 5.57 -27.16
N THR A 5 8.62 6.49 -26.27
CA THR A 5 9.52 7.57 -25.98
C THR A 5 10.62 7.04 -25.08
N VAL A 6 11.82 7.04 -25.62
CA VAL A 6 12.99 6.72 -24.80
C VAL A 6 13.48 8.03 -24.21
N TYR A 7 13.34 8.16 -22.91
CA TYR A 7 13.83 9.36 -22.23
C TYR A 7 15.29 9.17 -21.85
N THR A 8 16.12 10.02 -22.40
CA THR A 8 17.51 10.10 -21.97
C THR A 8 17.62 11.28 -21.03
N LEU A 9 18.00 11.01 -19.80
CA LEU A 9 18.18 12.06 -18.82
C LEU A 9 19.44 12.87 -19.13
N THR A 10 19.32 14.19 -19.05
CA THR A 10 20.45 15.10 -19.10
C THR A 10 21.28 14.95 -17.83
N SER A 11 22.50 15.52 -17.82
CA SER A 11 23.32 15.51 -16.59
C SER A 11 22.60 16.17 -15.42
N ASN A 12 21.92 17.29 -15.68
CA ASN A 12 21.12 17.95 -14.65
C ASN A 12 19.95 17.10 -14.21
N GLY A 13 19.30 16.41 -15.14
CA GLY A 13 18.20 15.49 -14.84
C GLY A 13 18.64 14.32 -13.97
N LYS A 14 19.82 13.76 -14.24
CA LYS A 14 20.38 12.68 -13.44
C LYS A 14 20.70 13.13 -12.02
N THR A 15 21.26 14.33 -11.87
CA THR A 15 21.55 14.90 -10.57
C THR A 15 20.27 15.12 -9.77
N LYS A 16 19.25 15.69 -10.41
CA LYS A 16 17.94 15.92 -9.78
C LYS A 16 17.30 14.61 -9.36
N PHE A 17 17.38 13.59 -10.20
CA PHE A 17 16.83 12.27 -9.91
C PHE A 17 17.51 11.66 -8.68
N ARG A 18 18.82 11.73 -8.57
CA ARG A 18 19.56 11.23 -7.40
C ARG A 18 19.18 11.96 -6.13
N GLU A 19 19.04 13.28 -6.22
CA GLU A 19 18.61 14.10 -5.08
C GLU A 19 17.24 13.68 -4.58
N LEU A 20 16.28 13.46 -5.50
CA LEU A 20 14.94 13.00 -5.15
C LEU A 20 14.97 11.61 -4.52
N MET A 21 15.76 10.70 -5.07
CA MET A 21 15.86 9.34 -4.51
C MET A 21 16.46 9.38 -3.09
N SER A 22 17.48 10.19 -2.90
CA SER A 22 18.09 10.36 -1.58
C SER A 22 17.09 10.95 -0.58
N GLU A 23 16.36 11.97 -1.00
CA GLU A 23 15.36 12.64 -0.16
C GLU A 23 14.24 11.69 0.24
N PHE A 24 13.66 10.97 -0.72
CA PHE A 24 12.58 10.02 -0.42
C PHE A 24 13.05 8.84 0.45
N SER A 25 14.28 8.38 0.24
CA SER A 25 14.80 7.25 1.01
C SER A 25 15.15 7.63 2.44
N ALA A 26 15.53 8.88 2.67
CA ALA A 26 15.91 9.37 4.00
C ALA A 26 14.74 9.97 4.79
N GLY A 27 13.59 10.17 4.15
CA GLY A 27 12.42 10.74 4.79
C GLY A 27 11.79 9.81 5.81
N GLU A 28 10.88 10.35 6.60
CA GLU A 28 10.13 9.55 7.56
C GLU A 28 9.28 8.51 6.84
N THR A 29 9.27 7.29 7.38
CA THR A 29 8.36 6.26 6.91
C THR A 29 6.97 6.57 7.46
N ARG A 30 6.02 6.84 6.57
CA ARG A 30 4.65 7.17 6.96
C ARG A 30 3.70 6.07 6.51
N ILE A 31 2.82 5.69 7.41
CA ILE A 31 1.77 4.73 7.11
C ILE A 31 0.44 5.43 7.37
N PHE A 32 -0.37 5.53 6.33
CA PHE A 32 -1.68 6.14 6.43
C PHE A 32 -2.76 5.11 6.11
N LEU A 33 -3.67 4.93 7.05
CA LEU A 33 -4.80 4.01 6.90
C LEU A 33 -6.09 4.80 7.04
N ASP A 34 -6.86 4.85 5.96
CA ASP A 34 -8.11 5.63 5.89
C ASP A 34 -9.08 5.24 7.00
N PHE A 35 -9.17 3.96 7.33
CA PHE A 35 -10.12 3.50 8.32
C PHE A 35 -9.77 3.93 9.75
N ASN A 36 -8.59 4.49 9.97
CA ASN A 36 -8.27 5.05 11.28
C ASN A 36 -9.18 6.22 11.65
N ALA A 37 -9.75 6.90 10.66
CA ALA A 37 -10.74 7.94 10.90
C ALA A 37 -11.99 7.38 11.62
N VAL A 38 -12.37 6.15 11.31
CA VAL A 38 -13.47 5.47 12.01
C VAL A 38 -13.09 5.20 13.46
N ILE A 39 -11.87 4.70 13.66
CA ILE A 39 -11.40 4.32 14.99
C ILE A 39 -11.32 5.52 15.94
N VAL A 40 -10.79 6.65 15.47
CA VAL A 40 -10.70 7.85 16.32
C VAL A 40 -12.06 8.47 16.62
N ASN A 41 -13.08 8.17 15.82
CA ASN A 41 -14.43 8.69 15.97
C ASN A 41 -15.42 7.64 16.50
N MET A 42 -14.93 6.50 16.98
CA MET A 42 -15.79 5.39 17.37
C MET A 42 -16.74 5.74 18.53
N SER A 43 -16.35 6.69 19.38
CA SER A 43 -17.19 7.12 20.48
C SER A 43 -18.48 7.83 20.03
N LEU A 44 -18.52 8.27 18.75
CA LEU A 44 -19.70 8.91 18.17
C LEU A 44 -20.65 7.89 17.52
N LEU A 45 -20.26 6.62 17.48
CA LEU A 45 -21.05 5.55 16.88
C LEU A 45 -21.74 4.74 17.99
N ASP A 46 -22.96 4.28 17.69
CA ASP A 46 -23.60 3.29 18.57
C ASP A 46 -22.96 1.91 18.32
N ASP A 47 -23.32 0.93 19.15
CA ASP A 47 -22.73 -0.41 19.09
C ASP A 47 -22.98 -1.10 17.75
N THR A 48 -24.16 -0.91 17.17
CA THR A 48 -24.52 -1.52 15.91
C THR A 48 -23.68 -0.95 14.76
N ASP A 49 -23.60 0.38 14.69
CA ASP A 49 -22.82 1.06 13.65
C ASP A 49 -21.34 0.78 13.80
N PHE A 50 -20.84 0.73 15.02
CA PHE A 50 -19.44 0.39 15.29
C PHE A 50 -19.11 -1.01 14.78
N LYS A 51 -19.95 -2.00 15.09
CA LYS A 51 -19.74 -3.38 14.63
C LYS A 51 -19.77 -3.47 13.12
N GLU A 52 -20.69 -2.74 12.48
CA GLU A 52 -20.77 -2.70 11.03
C GLU A 52 -19.49 -2.12 10.42
N CYS A 53 -18.99 -1.02 10.96
CA CYS A 53 -17.76 -0.40 10.51
C CYS A 53 -16.56 -1.32 10.68
N MET A 54 -16.44 -1.99 11.81
CA MET A 54 -15.35 -2.93 12.06
C MET A 54 -15.41 -4.11 11.10
N ASN A 55 -16.61 -4.59 10.80
CA ASN A 55 -16.79 -5.67 9.84
C ASN A 55 -16.39 -5.23 8.42
N ASN A 56 -16.71 -4.00 8.06
CA ASN A 56 -16.30 -3.42 6.78
C ASN A 56 -14.78 -3.32 6.68
N ILE A 57 -14.11 -2.91 7.76
CA ILE A 57 -12.65 -2.82 7.80
C ILE A 57 -12.03 -4.21 7.60
N LYS A 58 -12.54 -5.20 8.33
CA LYS A 58 -12.09 -6.58 8.21
C LYS A 58 -12.23 -7.10 6.78
N ASN A 59 -13.40 -6.89 6.18
CA ASN A 59 -13.67 -7.35 4.81
C ASN A 59 -12.79 -6.64 3.80
N SER A 60 -12.53 -5.35 4.00
CA SER A 60 -11.66 -4.55 3.14
C SER A 60 -10.23 -5.07 3.18
N ILE A 61 -9.71 -5.35 4.36
CA ILE A 61 -8.35 -5.90 4.53
C ILE A 61 -8.23 -7.25 3.82
N CYS A 62 -9.20 -8.13 4.06
CA CYS A 62 -9.22 -9.46 3.45
C CYS A 62 -9.28 -9.39 1.93
N LYS A 63 -10.16 -8.55 1.41
CA LYS A 63 -10.34 -8.36 -0.03
C LYS A 63 -9.05 -7.84 -0.69
N THR A 64 -8.43 -6.84 -0.09
CA THR A 64 -7.21 -6.25 -0.62
C THR A 64 -6.07 -7.26 -0.59
N LYS A 65 -5.94 -8.00 0.49
CA LYS A 65 -4.92 -9.04 0.61
C LYS A 65 -5.09 -10.10 -0.47
N ASN A 66 -6.32 -10.55 -0.70
CA ASN A 66 -6.61 -11.53 -1.74
C ASN A 66 -6.28 -11.01 -3.13
N GLN A 67 -6.56 -9.74 -3.40
CA GLN A 67 -6.21 -9.11 -4.68
C GLN A 67 -4.71 -9.10 -4.91
N ILE A 68 -3.94 -8.78 -3.87
CA ILE A 68 -2.48 -8.77 -3.96
C ILE A 68 -1.94 -10.17 -4.17
N GLN A 69 -2.46 -11.15 -3.43
CA GLN A 69 -2.05 -12.54 -3.57
C GLN A 69 -2.32 -13.05 -4.99
N GLU A 70 -3.47 -12.71 -5.54
CA GLU A 70 -3.84 -13.07 -6.91
C GLU A 70 -2.88 -12.43 -7.92
N GLN A 71 -2.54 -11.17 -7.72
CA GLN A 71 -1.60 -10.46 -8.58
C GLN A 71 -0.22 -11.11 -8.53
N MET A 72 0.25 -11.51 -7.34
CA MET A 72 1.52 -12.20 -7.17
C MET A 72 1.55 -13.53 -7.92
N SER A 73 0.44 -14.27 -7.91
CA SER A 73 0.37 -15.57 -8.57
C SER A 73 0.28 -15.47 -10.09
N ARG A 74 -0.27 -14.38 -10.61
CA ARG A 74 -0.45 -14.18 -12.06
C ARG A 74 0.81 -13.67 -12.76
N GLN A 75 1.67 -12.93 -12.07
CA GLN A 75 2.79 -12.26 -12.72
C GLN A 75 4.06 -13.08 -12.60
N LYS A 76 4.21 -14.04 -13.50
CA LYS A 76 5.38 -14.91 -13.52
C LYS A 76 6.65 -14.19 -13.99
N GLU A 77 6.49 -13.10 -14.72
CA GLU A 77 7.62 -12.34 -15.29
C GLU A 77 7.85 -11.01 -14.55
N MET A 78 7.38 -10.95 -13.31
CA MET A 78 7.53 -9.75 -12.52
C MET A 78 9.00 -9.49 -12.21
N THR A 79 9.41 -8.21 -12.28
CA THR A 79 10.75 -7.82 -11.88
C THR A 79 10.95 -8.08 -10.38
N LEU A 80 12.19 -8.24 -9.98
CA LEU A 80 12.52 -8.43 -8.57
C LEU A 80 11.97 -7.26 -7.73
N LEU A 81 12.09 -6.03 -8.24
CA LEU A 81 11.60 -4.84 -7.53
C LEU A 81 10.08 -4.86 -7.37
N GLY A 82 9.35 -5.28 -8.40
CA GLY A 82 7.90 -5.44 -8.32
C GLY A 82 7.50 -6.49 -7.29
N GLN A 83 8.23 -7.60 -7.24
CA GLN A 83 8.00 -8.65 -6.25
C GLN A 83 8.20 -8.13 -4.83
N MET A 84 9.25 -7.34 -4.61
CA MET A 84 9.54 -6.76 -3.31
C MET A 84 8.38 -5.89 -2.81
N ILE A 85 7.82 -5.07 -3.68
CA ILE A 85 6.71 -4.18 -3.33
C ILE A 85 5.46 -4.98 -2.99
N LEU A 86 5.10 -5.97 -3.80
CA LEU A 86 3.91 -6.80 -3.55
C LEU A 86 4.07 -7.62 -2.27
N GLU A 87 5.25 -8.15 -2.03
CA GLU A 87 5.54 -8.89 -0.82
C GLU A 87 5.40 -8.01 0.42
N GLN A 88 5.92 -6.79 0.36
CA GLN A 88 5.77 -5.81 1.42
C GLN A 88 4.29 -5.54 1.72
N GLN A 89 3.49 -5.29 0.69
CA GLN A 89 2.07 -5.03 0.84
C GLN A 89 1.34 -6.25 1.42
N TYR A 90 1.68 -7.42 0.97
CA TYR A 90 1.09 -8.67 1.47
C TYR A 90 1.37 -8.85 2.96
N MET A 91 2.60 -8.60 3.37
CA MET A 91 3.01 -8.71 4.78
C MET A 91 2.31 -7.67 5.65
N LEU A 92 2.18 -6.43 5.17
CA LEU A 92 1.48 -5.38 5.89
C LEU A 92 0.01 -5.74 6.10
N LEU A 93 -0.65 -6.24 5.06
CA LEU A 93 -2.05 -6.65 5.16
C LEU A 93 -2.22 -7.86 6.08
N GLY A 94 -1.27 -8.77 6.09
CA GLY A 94 -1.28 -9.88 7.02
C GLY A 94 -1.19 -9.43 8.48
N THR A 95 -0.40 -8.39 8.73
CA THR A 95 -0.31 -7.77 10.05
C THR A 95 -1.62 -7.10 10.44
N LEU A 96 -2.26 -6.40 9.52
CA LEU A 96 -3.55 -5.76 9.75
C LEU A 96 -4.65 -6.78 10.05
N GLU A 97 -4.61 -7.94 9.38
CA GLU A 97 -5.54 -9.03 9.68
C GLU A 97 -5.42 -9.50 11.13
N LYS A 98 -4.21 -9.62 11.61
CA LYS A 98 -3.96 -10.03 13.00
C LYS A 98 -4.43 -8.95 13.97
N TRP A 99 -4.19 -7.71 13.64
CA TRP A 99 -4.58 -6.57 14.45
C TRP A 99 -6.11 -6.47 14.60
N GLU A 100 -6.85 -6.65 13.51
CA GLU A 100 -8.31 -6.47 13.56
C GLU A 100 -9.02 -7.53 14.42
N LYS A 101 -8.35 -8.63 14.71
CA LYS A 101 -8.90 -9.70 15.57
C LYS A 101 -8.72 -9.43 17.04
N ILE A 102 -7.98 -8.39 17.38
CA ILE A 102 -7.84 -7.97 18.76
C ILE A 102 -9.14 -7.32 19.24
#